data_b3271ff57d73e934d01a00548bdb9f20
#
_entry.id   b3271ff57d73e934d01a00548bdb9f20
#
_cell.length_a   1.000
_cell.length_b   1.000
_cell.length_c   1.000
_cell.angle_alpha   90.00
_cell.angle_beta   90.00
_cell.angle_gamma   90.00
#
_symmetry.space_group_name_H-M   'P 1'
#
loop_
_entity.id
_entity.type
_entity.pdbx_description
1 polymer ?
#
loop_
_entity_poly.entity_id
_entity_poly.type
_entity_poly.pdbx_seq_one_letter_code
_entity_poly.pdbx_strand_id
1 'polypeptide(L)'
;VKPKKTRFTLEPMQWMVPASPQEYVKILQDVDREGFAVHMDAINFIKDPYTYTHKRELLDETFELLGSQTRSCHLKDCILESGTTVAIKEVPLGEGTMEIPYYLEKIAALDEDTPVLLEHLPDMEAYDRAIDWLKKQSLWR
;
A
#
# COMPACT_ATOMS: atom_id res chain seq x y z
N VAL A 1 -21.13 8.95 -9.73
CA VAL A 1 -21.46 7.56 -9.42
C VAL A 1 -22.06 7.51 -8.02
N LYS A 2 -23.10 6.70 -7.82
CA LYS A 2 -23.72 6.45 -6.51
C LYS A 2 -23.76 4.94 -6.27
N PRO A 3 -22.64 4.34 -5.84
CA PRO A 3 -22.58 2.91 -5.57
C PRO A 3 -23.51 2.56 -4.40
N LYS A 4 -24.18 1.40 -4.48
CA LYS A 4 -25.11 0.94 -3.44
C LYS A 4 -24.52 -0.13 -2.52
N LYS A 5 -23.57 -0.93 -3.03
CA LYS A 5 -23.01 -2.10 -2.32
C LYS A 5 -21.49 -2.12 -2.32
N THR A 6 -20.86 -1.23 -3.07
CA THR A 6 -19.42 -1.12 -3.19
C THR A 6 -18.95 0.29 -2.88
N ARG A 7 -17.66 0.52 -2.92
CA ARG A 7 -17.05 1.85 -2.84
C ARG A 7 -16.26 2.12 -4.11
N PHE A 8 -16.18 3.38 -4.50
CA PHE A 8 -15.18 3.84 -5.44
C PHE A 8 -13.94 4.20 -4.64
N THR A 9 -12.80 3.66 -5.03
CA THR A 9 -11.52 3.93 -4.37
C THR A 9 -10.56 4.59 -5.34
N LEU A 10 -9.64 5.38 -4.83
CA LEU A 10 -8.53 5.96 -5.55
C LEU A 10 -7.25 5.32 -5.05
N GLU A 11 -6.37 4.94 -5.95
CA GLU A 11 -5.03 4.49 -5.63
C GLU A 11 -4.07 5.68 -5.61
N PRO A 12 -3.24 5.86 -4.57
CA PRO A 12 -2.22 6.89 -4.55
C PRO A 12 -1.09 6.55 -5.52
N MET A 13 -0.44 7.57 -6.06
CA MET A 13 0.76 7.42 -6.91
C MET A 13 1.75 8.55 -6.63
N GLN A 14 3.05 8.25 -6.68
CA GLN A 14 4.12 9.20 -6.37
C GLN A 14 4.10 10.48 -7.23
N TRP A 15 3.59 10.39 -8.46
CA TRP A 15 3.55 11.46 -9.46
C TRP A 15 2.17 12.02 -9.72
N MET A 16 1.18 11.64 -8.92
CA MET A 16 -0.21 12.07 -9.03
C MET A 16 -0.71 12.64 -7.71
N VAL A 17 -1.91 13.15 -7.71
CA VAL A 17 -2.65 13.51 -6.49
C VAL A 17 -3.63 12.35 -6.19
N PRO A 18 -3.57 11.73 -5.00
CA PRO A 18 -2.71 12.06 -3.85
C PRO A 18 -1.30 11.44 -3.93
N ALA A 19 -0.27 12.21 -3.57
CA ALA A 19 1.10 11.75 -3.43
C ALA A 19 1.55 11.67 -1.95
N SER A 20 0.63 11.83 -1.01
CA SER A 20 0.86 11.67 0.42
C SER A 20 -0.44 11.28 1.15
N PRO A 21 -0.34 10.69 2.35
CA PRO A 21 -1.51 10.41 3.18
C PRO A 21 -2.33 11.65 3.49
N GLN A 22 -1.70 12.80 3.74
CA GLN A 22 -2.36 14.07 4.04
C GLN A 22 -3.16 14.60 2.83
N GLU A 23 -2.60 14.50 1.61
CA GLU A 23 -3.33 14.86 0.40
C GLU A 23 -4.54 13.94 0.19
N TYR A 24 -4.42 12.66 0.52
CA TYR A 24 -5.53 11.73 0.43
C TYR A 24 -6.66 12.10 1.42
N VAL A 25 -6.32 12.45 2.67
CA VAL A 25 -7.29 12.95 3.64
C VAL A 25 -8.04 14.16 3.09
N LYS A 26 -7.31 15.09 2.45
CA LYS A 26 -7.94 16.26 1.84
C LYS A 26 -8.91 15.88 0.72
N ILE A 27 -8.56 14.92 -0.13
CA ILE A 27 -9.46 14.44 -1.20
C ILE A 27 -10.72 13.79 -0.58
N LEU A 28 -10.57 12.98 0.47
CA LEU A 28 -11.71 12.38 1.17
C LEU A 28 -12.68 13.46 1.68
N GLN A 29 -12.13 14.53 2.28
CA GLN A 29 -12.90 15.67 2.77
C GLN A 29 -13.57 16.46 1.63
N ASP A 30 -12.82 16.74 0.55
CA ASP A 30 -13.34 17.51 -0.59
C ASP A 30 -14.42 16.74 -1.37
N VAL A 31 -14.28 15.43 -1.50
CA VAL A 31 -15.28 14.55 -2.15
C VAL A 31 -16.52 14.39 -1.26
N ASP A 32 -16.35 14.25 0.03
CA ASP A 32 -17.42 14.11 1.04
C ASP A 32 -18.57 13.19 0.57
N ARG A 33 -18.23 11.92 0.30
CA ARG A 33 -19.19 10.90 -0.14
C ARG A 33 -18.92 9.57 0.56
N GLU A 34 -19.97 9.02 1.17
CA GLU A 34 -19.93 7.67 1.78
C GLU A 34 -19.47 6.58 0.78
N GLY A 35 -19.81 6.75 -0.49
CA GLY A 35 -19.43 5.84 -1.58
C GLY A 35 -17.98 5.98 -2.04
N PHE A 36 -17.17 6.89 -1.46
CA PHE A 36 -15.75 7.08 -1.78
C PHE A 36 -14.89 6.60 -0.61
N ALA A 37 -13.81 5.91 -0.90
CA ALA A 37 -12.95 5.28 0.09
C ALA A 37 -11.50 5.15 -0.41
N VAL A 38 -10.66 4.51 0.36
CA VAL A 38 -9.23 4.34 0.09
C VAL A 38 -8.95 2.97 -0.49
N HIS A 39 -8.18 2.92 -1.58
CA HIS A 39 -7.36 1.79 -1.94
C HIS A 39 -5.95 2.07 -1.42
N MET A 40 -5.53 1.29 -0.43
CA MET A 40 -4.27 1.51 0.27
C MET A 40 -3.11 0.90 -0.52
N ASP A 41 -2.24 1.75 -1.03
CA ASP A 41 -0.93 1.36 -1.52
C ASP A 41 0.13 2.22 -0.83
N ALA A 42 0.59 1.77 0.31
CA ALA A 42 1.51 2.54 1.14
C ALA A 42 2.89 2.73 0.49
N ILE A 43 3.30 1.81 -0.41
CA ILE A 43 4.57 1.92 -1.12
C ILE A 43 4.53 3.06 -2.13
N ASN A 44 3.38 3.34 -2.71
CA ASN A 44 3.22 4.46 -3.63
C ASN A 44 3.34 5.84 -2.95
N PHE A 45 3.44 5.91 -1.63
CA PHE A 45 3.82 7.13 -0.91
C PHE A 45 5.34 7.27 -0.69
N ILE A 46 6.14 6.23 -1.00
CA ILE A 46 7.61 6.29 -0.91
C ILE A 46 8.12 6.98 -2.17
N LYS A 47 8.44 8.26 -2.08
CA LYS A 47 8.77 9.10 -3.23
C LYS A 47 10.23 9.56 -3.31
N ASP A 48 11.00 9.33 -2.25
CA ASP A 48 12.38 9.82 -2.13
C ASP A 48 13.18 8.98 -1.10
N PRO A 49 14.51 9.16 -1.00
CA PRO A 49 15.33 8.46 -0.01
C PRO A 49 14.92 8.71 1.43
N TYR A 50 14.35 9.86 1.75
CA TYR A 50 13.90 10.15 3.10
C TYR A 50 12.70 9.26 3.48
N THR A 51 11.65 9.27 2.67
CA THR A 51 10.46 8.45 2.89
C THR A 51 10.80 6.95 2.85
N TYR A 52 11.75 6.55 2.00
CA TYR A 52 12.24 5.17 1.96
C TYR A 52 12.95 4.75 3.27
N THR A 53 13.76 5.61 3.86
CA THR A 53 14.46 5.30 5.13
C THR A 53 13.55 5.40 6.34
N HIS A 54 12.45 6.15 6.26
CA HIS A 54 11.44 6.33 7.32
C HIS A 54 10.11 5.63 6.97
N LYS A 55 10.21 4.49 6.29
CA LYS A 55 9.01 3.77 5.81
C LYS A 55 8.11 3.23 6.91
N ARG A 56 8.67 2.94 8.10
CA ARG A 56 7.89 2.51 9.26
C ARG A 56 7.00 3.64 9.77
N GLU A 57 7.57 4.83 9.92
CA GLU A 57 6.86 6.04 10.32
C GLU A 57 5.81 6.43 9.25
N LEU A 58 6.15 6.26 7.97
CA LEU A 58 5.21 6.46 6.87
C LEU A 58 4.04 5.47 6.94
N LEU A 59 4.28 4.20 7.22
CA LEU A 59 3.23 3.21 7.44
C LEU A 59 2.34 3.59 8.61
N ASP A 60 2.92 3.96 9.75
CA ASP A 60 2.16 4.38 10.94
C ASP A 60 1.23 5.55 10.61
N GLU A 61 1.76 6.60 10.03
CA GLU A 61 0.99 7.78 9.62
C GLU A 61 -0.10 7.44 8.62
N THR A 62 0.23 6.61 7.62
CA THR A 62 -0.71 6.21 6.57
C THR A 62 -1.91 5.47 7.18
N PHE A 63 -1.67 4.50 8.05
CA PHE A 63 -2.76 3.74 8.69
C PHE A 63 -3.51 4.55 9.73
N GLU A 64 -2.86 5.45 10.45
CA GLU A 64 -3.53 6.38 11.36
C GLU A 64 -4.52 7.28 10.62
N LEU A 65 -4.10 7.85 9.50
CA LEU A 65 -4.90 8.81 8.73
C LEU A 65 -5.97 8.14 7.85
N LEU A 66 -5.66 7.01 7.24
CA LEU A 66 -6.47 6.43 6.16
C LEU A 66 -7.08 5.07 6.50
N GLY A 67 -6.62 4.38 7.55
CA GLY A 67 -7.01 3.02 7.86
C GLY A 67 -8.53 2.82 7.97
N SER A 68 -9.24 3.70 8.65
CA SER A 68 -10.70 3.63 8.82
C SER A 68 -11.47 3.73 7.50
N GLN A 69 -10.89 4.36 6.49
CA GLN A 69 -11.48 4.53 5.15
C GLN A 69 -10.96 3.51 4.13
N THR A 70 -9.99 2.68 4.50
CA THR A 70 -9.40 1.68 3.62
C THR A 70 -10.39 0.55 3.36
N ARG A 71 -10.50 0.14 2.09
CA ARG A 71 -11.41 -0.94 1.64
C ARG A 71 -10.71 -2.01 0.81
N SER A 72 -9.46 -1.78 0.44
CA SER A 72 -8.57 -2.74 -0.21
C SER A 72 -7.13 -2.28 -0.06
N CYS A 73 -6.19 -3.22 -0.12
CA CYS A 73 -4.76 -2.92 -0.04
C CYS A 73 -4.02 -3.58 -1.19
N HIS A 74 -3.00 -2.91 -1.71
CA HIS A 74 -1.91 -3.56 -2.44
C HIS A 74 -0.80 -3.98 -1.48
N LEU A 75 -0.17 -5.10 -1.80
CA LEU A 75 1.00 -5.58 -1.11
C LEU A 75 2.11 -5.81 -2.11
N LYS A 76 3.16 -5.03 -1.99
CA LYS A 76 4.36 -5.09 -2.84
C LYS A 76 5.61 -4.79 -2.03
N ASP A 77 6.77 -5.01 -2.60
CA ASP A 77 8.05 -4.74 -1.97
C ASP A 77 8.89 -3.82 -2.84
N CYS A 78 9.86 -3.13 -2.26
CA CYS A 78 10.72 -2.23 -3.01
C CYS A 78 12.13 -2.15 -2.45
N ILE A 79 13.04 -1.71 -3.30
CA ILE A 79 14.43 -1.38 -2.97
C ILE A 79 14.76 0.04 -3.42
N LEU A 80 15.79 0.61 -2.78
CA LEU A 80 16.43 1.83 -3.25
C LEU A 80 17.63 1.45 -4.11
N GLU A 81 17.54 1.67 -5.42
CA GLU A 81 18.68 1.56 -6.33
C GLU A 81 19.52 2.83 -6.28
N SER A 82 20.80 2.68 -5.95
CA SER A 82 21.77 3.78 -5.97
C SER A 82 22.61 3.74 -7.26
N GLY A 83 22.86 4.92 -7.82
CA GLY A 83 23.67 5.12 -9.01
C GLY A 83 23.94 6.61 -9.20
N THR A 84 24.10 7.04 -10.44
CA THR A 84 24.15 8.48 -10.77
C THR A 84 22.85 9.18 -10.38
N THR A 85 21.74 8.45 -10.46
CA THR A 85 20.45 8.85 -9.92
C THR A 85 19.99 7.83 -8.91
N VAL A 86 19.13 8.23 -7.99
CA VAL A 86 18.48 7.33 -7.05
C VAL A 86 17.09 6.99 -7.55
N ALA A 87 16.75 5.70 -7.56
CA ALA A 87 15.43 5.24 -7.95
C ALA A 87 14.86 4.28 -6.89
N ILE A 88 13.56 4.40 -6.64
CA ILE A 88 12.81 3.41 -5.87
C ILE A 88 12.24 2.43 -6.89
N LYS A 89 12.56 1.16 -6.72
CA LYS A 89 12.20 0.10 -7.65
C LYS A 89 11.39 -0.96 -6.96
N GLU A 90 10.27 -1.33 -7.54
CA GLU A 90 9.51 -2.49 -7.13
C GLU A 90 10.29 -3.79 -7.40
N VAL A 91 10.19 -4.72 -6.47
CA VAL A 91 10.77 -6.06 -6.54
C VAL A 91 9.75 -7.08 -6.05
N PRO A 92 9.94 -8.37 -6.39
CA PRO A 92 9.10 -9.43 -5.86
C PRO A 92 9.03 -9.40 -4.32
N LEU A 93 7.89 -9.78 -3.79
CA LEU A 93 7.63 -9.76 -2.36
C LEU A 93 8.63 -10.62 -1.59
N GLY A 94 9.28 -10.05 -0.61
CA GLY A 94 10.34 -10.68 0.18
C GLY A 94 11.75 -10.53 -0.41
N GLU A 95 11.91 -9.89 -1.57
CA GLU A 95 13.20 -9.56 -2.17
C GLU A 95 13.60 -8.10 -1.94
N GLY A 96 12.71 -7.31 -1.34
CA GLY A 96 12.93 -5.92 -1.04
C GLY A 96 13.30 -5.65 0.42
N THR A 97 13.08 -4.42 0.82
CA THR A 97 13.39 -3.94 2.17
C THR A 97 12.18 -3.35 2.90
N MET A 98 10.96 -3.51 2.34
CA MET A 98 9.77 -3.18 3.10
C MET A 98 9.65 -4.10 4.30
N GLU A 99 9.24 -3.55 5.42
CA GLU A 99 8.95 -4.35 6.62
C GLU A 99 7.59 -5.06 6.46
N ILE A 100 7.52 -6.01 5.51
CA ILE A 100 6.27 -6.66 5.14
C ILE A 100 5.54 -7.28 6.34
N PRO A 101 6.20 -7.95 7.30
CA PRO A 101 5.51 -8.42 8.50
C PRO A 101 4.83 -7.29 9.27
N TYR A 102 5.48 -6.14 9.41
CA TYR A 102 4.89 -4.97 10.07
C TYR A 102 3.73 -4.37 9.27
N TYR A 103 3.85 -4.31 7.95
CA TYR A 103 2.77 -3.89 7.08
C TYR A 103 1.55 -4.82 7.21
N LEU A 104 1.77 -6.14 7.27
CA LEU A 104 0.70 -7.12 7.50
C LEU A 104 0.04 -6.95 8.88
N GLU A 105 0.78 -6.58 9.94
CA GLU A 105 0.21 -6.24 11.25
C GLU A 105 -0.77 -5.06 11.15
N LYS A 106 -0.40 -4.03 10.40
CA LYS A 106 -1.27 -2.87 10.15
C LYS A 106 -2.52 -3.26 9.36
N ILE A 107 -2.36 -4.07 8.31
CA ILE A 107 -3.49 -4.57 7.50
C ILE A 107 -4.42 -5.43 8.35
N ALA A 108 -3.87 -6.31 9.20
CA ALA A 108 -4.66 -7.18 10.07
C ALA A 108 -5.51 -6.43 11.11
N ALA A 109 -5.20 -5.16 11.35
CA ALA A 109 -6.01 -4.28 12.22
C ALA A 109 -7.17 -3.59 11.48
N LEU A 110 -7.27 -3.75 10.16
CA LEU A 110 -8.40 -3.27 9.35
C LEU A 110 -9.61 -4.24 9.49
N ASP A 111 -10.68 -3.95 8.73
CA ASP A 111 -11.82 -4.85 8.59
C ASP A 111 -11.35 -6.20 8.04
N GLU A 112 -11.83 -7.31 8.62
CA GLU A 112 -11.41 -8.67 8.26
C GLU A 112 -11.70 -9.03 6.79
N ASP A 113 -12.69 -8.38 6.19
CA ASP A 113 -13.06 -8.55 4.79
C ASP A 113 -12.23 -7.65 3.84
N THR A 114 -11.24 -6.89 4.33
CA THR A 114 -10.40 -6.04 3.48
C THR A 114 -9.51 -6.88 2.57
N PRO A 115 -9.74 -6.90 1.24
CA PRO A 115 -8.91 -7.67 0.33
C PRO A 115 -7.50 -7.10 0.24
N VAL A 116 -6.53 -8.00 0.19
CA VAL A 116 -5.11 -7.71 -0.04
C VAL A 116 -4.69 -8.32 -1.36
N LEU A 117 -4.17 -7.49 -2.25
CA LEU A 117 -3.86 -7.84 -3.64
C LEU A 117 -2.36 -7.73 -3.87
N LEU A 118 -1.78 -8.77 -4.43
CA LEU A 118 -0.41 -8.72 -4.97
C LEU A 118 -0.44 -8.01 -6.32
N GLU A 119 0.58 -7.21 -6.60
CA GLU A 119 0.64 -6.38 -7.79
C GLU A 119 2.00 -6.47 -8.49
N HIS A 120 1.99 -6.17 -9.80
CA HIS A 120 3.16 -5.96 -10.67
C HIS A 120 4.18 -7.10 -10.72
N LEU A 121 3.78 -8.33 -10.41
CA LEU A 121 4.66 -9.47 -10.59
C LEU A 121 4.71 -9.89 -12.07
N PRO A 122 5.88 -10.33 -12.57
CA PRO A 122 6.10 -10.49 -14.00
C PRO A 122 5.33 -11.66 -14.63
N ASP A 123 5.02 -12.69 -13.85
CA ASP A 123 4.33 -13.90 -14.31
C ASP A 123 3.67 -14.67 -13.16
N MET A 124 2.90 -15.68 -13.48
CA MET A 124 2.18 -16.49 -12.49
C MET A 124 3.11 -17.22 -11.51
N GLU A 125 4.29 -17.63 -11.97
CA GLU A 125 5.27 -18.29 -11.10
C GLU A 125 5.78 -17.33 -10.01
N ALA A 126 5.95 -16.05 -10.33
CA ALA A 126 6.30 -15.02 -9.36
C ALA A 126 5.17 -14.79 -8.35
N TYR A 127 3.89 -14.80 -8.78
CA TYR A 127 2.74 -14.77 -7.86
C TYR A 127 2.73 -15.98 -6.94
N ASP A 128 2.95 -17.18 -7.45
CA ASP A 128 3.00 -18.41 -6.63
C ASP A 128 4.11 -18.34 -5.59
N ARG A 129 5.32 -17.88 -5.97
CA ARG A 129 6.44 -17.67 -5.05
C ARG A 129 6.10 -16.64 -3.95
N ALA A 130 5.47 -15.53 -4.33
CA ALA A 130 5.07 -14.49 -3.37
C ALA A 130 4.02 -15.01 -2.38
N ILE A 131 3.04 -15.77 -2.86
CA ILE A 131 2.02 -16.42 -2.03
C ILE A 131 2.67 -17.42 -1.06
N ASP A 132 3.60 -18.25 -1.56
CA ASP A 132 4.31 -19.22 -0.72
C ASP A 132 5.23 -18.56 0.30
N TRP A 133 5.78 -17.39 -0.02
CA TRP A 133 6.52 -16.58 0.93
C TRP A 133 5.58 -16.00 2.01
N LEU A 134 4.41 -15.45 1.62
CA LEU A 134 3.40 -14.92 2.54
C LEU A 134 2.89 -15.99 3.52
N LYS A 135 2.60 -17.20 3.05
CA LYS A 135 2.13 -18.32 3.90
C LYS A 135 3.10 -18.66 5.03
N LYS A 136 4.37 -18.28 4.91
CA LYS A 136 5.39 -18.47 5.95
C LYS A 136 5.38 -17.34 6.99
N GLN A 137 4.67 -16.25 6.74
CA GLN A 137 4.54 -15.16 7.69
C GLN A 137 3.50 -15.51 8.75
N SER A 138 3.78 -15.19 10.01
CA SER A 138 2.94 -15.57 11.15
C SER A 138 1.52 -14.97 11.12
N LEU A 139 1.35 -13.88 10.41
CA LEU A 139 0.09 -13.14 10.30
C LEU A 139 -0.76 -13.55 9.09
N TRP A 140 -0.23 -14.38 8.20
CA TRP A 140 -1.00 -14.90 7.08
C TRP A 140 -1.93 -16.01 7.55
N ARG A 141 -3.24 -15.77 7.46
CA ARG A 141 -4.29 -16.74 7.81
C ARG A 141 -5.20 -17.05 6.64
#